data_dd9fb84b4fd496007e01f4c866857a7e
#
_entry.id   dd9fb84b4fd496007e01f4c866857a7e
#
_cell.length_a   1.000
_cell.length_b   1.000
_cell.length_c   1.000
_cell.angle_alpha   90.00
_cell.angle_beta   90.00
_cell.angle_gamma   90.00
#
_symmetry.space_group_name_H-M   'P 1'
#
loop_
_entity.id
_entity.type
_entity.pdbx_description
1 polymer ?
#
loop_
_entity_poly.entity_id
_entity_poly.type
_entity_poly.pdbx_seq_one_letter_code
_entity_poly.pdbx_strand_id
1 'polypeptide(L)'
;MKKLSLLALFAAFCLAASPVVAETNLTVGAIGSTSDTYMIAMGWANALKKVNSDIVLTPLEGGGTVKLMRGLVSNKWDIGFIGSPHMANALNGELNFAKDPKPLREKYGKVRALFGVASGMAQYVVRGDSDIKSLADLKGRKFAIGTPGGMAGLVTRTLMNEYGLSADNKDYLAQYIDYSAAMDEMRSKLLDATLVWGNSPHVAVFNFSRQIPVRLLPIDKAAFESFKTKMPQGQYYFLNEFSPETLKAIYGENAMVQDAPSNAWTFQMMIIVRDDMPEDVAYELTKTFWENLDTVKETGAALNIIEQKDALKALSIEVHPGAARYYKEKGMM
;
A
#
# COMPACT_ATOMS: atom_id res chain seq x y z
N MET A 1 22.64 88.99 -0.11
CA MET A 1 23.04 87.77 0.70
C MET A 1 21.74 87.00 0.97
N LYS A 2 21.44 86.00 0.14
CA LYS A 2 20.25 85.11 0.26
C LYS A 2 20.72 83.77 0.64
N LYS A 3 20.31 83.24 1.82
CA LYS A 3 20.53 81.90 2.27
C LYS A 3 19.51 80.94 1.65
N LEU A 4 19.94 79.96 0.83
CA LEU A 4 19.11 78.93 0.34
C LEU A 4 19.14 77.78 1.41
N SER A 5 17.97 77.44 1.93
CA SER A 5 17.74 76.30 2.78
C SER A 5 17.42 75.09 1.91
N LEU A 6 18.28 74.05 1.91
CA LEU A 6 18.05 72.76 1.27
C LEU A 6 17.25 71.88 2.22
N LEU A 7 15.96 71.65 1.90
CA LEU A 7 15.14 70.63 2.57
C LEU A 7 15.41 69.29 1.91
N ALA A 8 16.10 68.40 2.62
CA ALA A 8 16.29 67.00 2.20
C ALA A 8 15.03 66.18 2.54
N LEU A 9 14.32 65.75 1.52
CA LEU A 9 13.17 64.85 1.60
C LEU A 9 13.70 63.40 1.75
N PHE A 10 13.67 62.85 2.97
CA PHE A 10 14.00 61.43 3.23
C PHE A 10 12.73 60.61 2.93
N ALA A 11 12.66 60.01 1.73
CA ALA A 11 11.62 59.04 1.41
C ALA A 11 12.00 57.72 2.08
N ALA A 12 11.33 57.39 3.19
CA ALA A 12 11.43 56.07 3.82
C ALA A 12 10.73 55.04 2.93
N PHE A 13 11.52 54.27 2.19
CA PHE A 13 11.08 53.11 1.45
C PHE A 13 10.89 51.97 2.46
N CYS A 14 9.67 51.81 2.99
CA CYS A 14 9.28 50.63 3.72
C CYS A 14 9.27 49.45 2.76
N LEU A 15 10.39 48.72 2.67
CA LEU A 15 10.42 47.38 2.11
C LEU A 15 9.51 46.48 2.99
N ALA A 16 8.30 46.26 2.54
CA ALA A 16 7.48 45.19 3.07
C ALA A 16 8.21 43.89 2.74
N ALA A 17 9.04 43.41 3.66
CA ALA A 17 9.56 42.04 3.60
C ALA A 17 8.36 41.09 3.73
N SER A 18 7.90 40.55 2.61
CA SER A 18 6.98 39.43 2.65
C SER A 18 7.65 38.34 3.49
N PRO A 19 6.98 37.75 4.49
CA PRO A 19 7.56 36.63 5.23
C PRO A 19 7.88 35.54 4.24
N VAL A 20 9.14 35.21 4.10
CA VAL A 20 9.56 33.99 3.40
C VAL A 20 9.08 32.83 4.29
N VAL A 21 8.00 32.21 3.90
CA VAL A 21 7.57 30.98 4.55
C VAL A 21 8.64 29.92 4.25
N ALA A 22 9.25 29.40 5.29
CA ALA A 22 10.29 28.39 5.12
C ALA A 22 9.65 27.08 4.60
N GLU A 23 10.20 26.51 3.52
CA GLU A 23 9.77 25.23 3.01
C GLU A 23 9.88 24.14 4.07
N THR A 24 8.83 23.33 4.23
CA THR A 24 8.80 22.15 5.08
C THR A 24 9.20 20.93 4.25
N ASN A 25 10.45 20.49 4.37
CA ASN A 25 10.97 19.34 3.63
C ASN A 25 10.69 18.06 4.41
N LEU A 26 9.91 17.14 3.82
CA LEU A 26 9.55 15.86 4.40
C LEU A 26 9.95 14.69 3.49
N THR A 27 10.37 13.61 4.11
CA THR A 27 10.72 12.36 3.42
C THR A 27 9.63 11.33 3.54
N VAL A 28 9.33 10.63 2.44
CA VAL A 28 8.34 9.56 2.39
C VAL A 28 9.04 8.23 2.14
N GLY A 29 9.06 7.35 3.13
CA GLY A 29 9.56 5.99 2.95
C GLY A 29 8.56 5.12 2.20
N ALA A 30 8.92 4.67 0.99
CA ALA A 30 8.13 3.79 0.14
C ALA A 30 8.81 2.42 -0.04
N ILE A 31 8.09 1.41 -0.53
CA ILE A 31 8.63 0.03 -0.64
C ILE A 31 9.76 -0.01 -1.68
N GLY A 32 9.49 0.37 -2.89
CA GLY A 32 10.45 0.40 -3.99
C GLY A 32 9.88 1.19 -5.16
N SER A 33 10.71 1.63 -6.10
CA SER A 33 10.34 2.56 -7.18
C SER A 33 9.22 2.05 -8.12
N THR A 34 8.98 0.75 -8.16
CA THR A 34 7.91 0.14 -8.96
C THR A 34 6.65 -0.18 -8.15
N SER A 35 6.63 0.15 -6.85
CA SER A 35 5.49 -0.15 -5.97
C SER A 35 4.41 0.92 -6.00
N ASP A 36 3.17 0.52 -5.69
CA ASP A 36 2.05 1.45 -5.52
C ASP A 36 2.36 2.54 -4.49
N THR A 37 3.07 2.20 -3.40
CA THR A 37 3.46 3.16 -2.35
C THR A 37 4.40 4.25 -2.88
N TYR A 38 5.31 3.90 -3.79
CA TYR A 38 6.20 4.88 -4.41
C TYR A 38 5.44 5.77 -5.41
N MET A 39 4.54 5.18 -6.21
CA MET A 39 3.67 5.92 -7.12
C MET A 39 2.79 6.91 -6.34
N ILE A 40 2.18 6.49 -5.23
CA ILE A 40 1.40 7.36 -4.34
C ILE A 40 2.26 8.52 -3.84
N ALA A 41 3.46 8.25 -3.34
CA ALA A 41 4.36 9.28 -2.81
C ALA A 41 4.77 10.29 -3.89
N MET A 42 5.07 9.82 -5.12
CA MET A 42 5.39 10.68 -6.27
C MET A 42 4.19 11.54 -6.69
N GLY A 43 3.00 10.93 -6.81
CA GLY A 43 1.79 11.66 -7.17
C GLY A 43 1.40 12.71 -6.13
N TRP A 44 1.61 12.39 -4.85
CA TRP A 44 1.37 13.31 -3.75
C TRP A 44 2.35 14.51 -3.78
N ALA A 45 3.64 14.25 -4.03
CA ALA A 45 4.63 15.31 -4.24
C ALA A 45 4.25 16.22 -5.42
N ASN A 46 3.78 15.63 -6.53
CA ASN A 46 3.28 16.40 -7.68
C ASN A 46 2.05 17.25 -7.32
N ALA A 47 1.12 16.70 -6.54
CA ALA A 47 -0.07 17.42 -6.09
C ALA A 47 0.29 18.64 -5.22
N LEU A 48 1.20 18.49 -4.24
CA LEU A 48 1.70 19.58 -3.43
C LEU A 48 2.36 20.68 -4.27
N LYS A 49 3.21 20.27 -5.22
CA LYS A 49 3.85 21.22 -6.15
C LYS A 49 2.81 21.98 -7.00
N LYS A 50 1.78 21.29 -7.47
CA LYS A 50 0.71 21.87 -8.31
C LYS A 50 -0.07 22.97 -7.59
N VAL A 51 -0.28 22.84 -6.28
CA VAL A 51 -0.98 23.84 -5.47
C VAL A 51 -0.04 24.90 -4.85
N ASN A 52 1.25 24.89 -5.22
CA ASN A 52 2.29 25.74 -4.64
C ASN A 52 2.33 25.67 -3.11
N SER A 53 2.23 24.46 -2.55
CA SER A 53 2.38 24.25 -1.11
C SER A 53 3.82 24.50 -0.66
N ASP A 54 3.98 25.01 0.56
CA ASP A 54 5.30 25.15 1.20
C ASP A 54 5.86 23.79 1.69
N ILE A 55 5.10 22.70 1.51
CA ILE A 55 5.54 21.35 1.85
C ILE A 55 6.13 20.68 0.61
N VAL A 56 7.36 20.20 0.74
CA VAL A 56 8.07 19.42 -0.29
C VAL A 56 8.21 17.98 0.17
N LEU A 57 7.66 17.03 -0.59
CA LEU A 57 7.81 15.60 -0.34
C LEU A 57 8.92 15.01 -1.20
N THR A 58 9.82 14.24 -0.55
CA THR A 58 10.87 13.47 -1.20
C THR A 58 10.62 11.98 -1.00
N PRO A 59 10.13 11.25 -2.02
CA PRO A 59 9.99 9.80 -1.96
C PRO A 59 11.35 9.09 -1.90
N LEU A 60 11.49 8.13 -0.97
CA LEU A 60 12.69 7.33 -0.76
C LEU A 60 12.36 5.84 -0.77
N GLU A 61 13.20 5.03 -1.39
CA GLU A 61 13.08 3.58 -1.28
C GLU A 61 13.49 3.09 0.11
N GLY A 62 12.54 2.52 0.84
CA GLY A 62 12.72 2.09 2.23
C GLY A 62 12.71 0.58 2.42
N GLY A 63 12.24 -0.18 1.44
CA GLY A 63 12.05 -1.63 1.51
C GLY A 63 10.67 -2.02 2.06
N GLY A 64 10.49 -3.26 2.49
CA GLY A 64 9.17 -3.77 2.94
C GLY A 64 8.58 -3.03 4.13
N THR A 65 7.27 -3.17 4.34
CA THR A 65 6.47 -2.42 5.33
C THR A 65 6.99 -2.48 6.77
N VAL A 66 7.58 -3.60 7.18
CA VAL A 66 8.23 -3.73 8.51
C VAL A 66 9.43 -2.77 8.64
N LYS A 67 10.25 -2.68 7.59
CA LYS A 67 11.40 -1.77 7.54
C LYS A 67 10.95 -0.31 7.47
N LEU A 68 9.87 -0.05 6.76
CA LEU A 68 9.25 1.30 6.70
C LEU A 68 8.80 1.73 8.09
N MET A 69 8.08 0.87 8.82
CA MET A 69 7.62 1.18 10.18
C MET A 69 8.77 1.46 11.15
N ARG A 70 9.79 0.59 11.15
CA ARG A 70 10.98 0.81 12.01
C ARG A 70 11.73 2.09 11.65
N GLY A 71 11.81 2.42 10.36
CA GLY A 71 12.44 3.65 9.89
C GLY A 71 11.66 4.90 10.29
N LEU A 72 10.33 4.90 10.22
CA LEU A 72 9.49 6.01 10.67
C LEU A 72 9.73 6.35 12.15
N VAL A 73 9.67 5.35 13.03
CA VAL A 73 9.86 5.58 14.48
C VAL A 73 11.31 5.79 14.90
N SER A 74 12.25 5.62 13.97
CA SER A 74 13.67 5.94 14.12
C SER A 74 14.07 7.24 13.40
N ASN A 75 13.10 8.05 12.98
CA ASN A 75 13.28 9.33 12.28
C ASN A 75 14.11 9.21 10.98
N LYS A 76 14.05 8.05 10.30
CA LYS A 76 14.69 7.88 9.01
C LYS A 76 13.89 8.51 7.87
N TRP A 77 12.57 8.57 8.03
CA TRP A 77 11.61 9.28 7.20
C TRP A 77 10.47 9.83 8.05
N ASP A 78 9.73 10.80 7.51
CA ASP A 78 8.68 11.53 8.22
C ASP A 78 7.31 10.89 8.00
N ILE A 79 7.12 10.27 6.82
CA ILE A 79 5.89 9.62 6.40
C ILE A 79 6.22 8.18 5.98
N GLY A 80 5.36 7.23 6.31
CA GLY A 80 5.52 5.83 5.94
C GLY A 80 4.22 5.17 5.50
N PHE A 81 4.34 3.94 5.04
CA PHE A 81 3.22 3.07 4.65
C PHE A 81 3.24 1.79 5.46
N ILE A 82 2.07 1.38 5.95
CA ILE A 82 1.89 0.10 6.64
C ILE A 82 0.46 -0.43 6.44
N GLY A 83 0.31 -1.73 6.23
CA GLY A 83 -1.01 -2.35 6.25
C GLY A 83 -1.63 -2.34 7.64
N SER A 84 -2.95 -2.15 7.73
CA SER A 84 -3.66 -2.15 9.03
C SER A 84 -3.35 -3.37 9.91
N PRO A 85 -3.35 -4.63 9.39
CA PRO A 85 -3.00 -5.77 10.22
C PRO A 85 -1.53 -5.74 10.68
N HIS A 86 -0.64 -5.21 9.85
CA HIS A 86 0.80 -5.13 10.19
C HIS A 86 1.06 -4.09 11.27
N MET A 87 0.32 -2.97 11.26
CA MET A 87 0.41 -1.98 12.33
C MET A 87 -0.10 -2.54 13.67
N ALA A 88 -1.23 -3.25 13.63
CA ALA A 88 -1.76 -3.91 14.83
C ALA A 88 -0.78 -4.98 15.37
N ASN A 89 -0.15 -5.77 14.47
CA ASN A 89 0.91 -6.70 14.85
C ASN A 89 2.13 -5.98 15.47
N ALA A 90 2.48 -4.79 14.99
CA ALA A 90 3.58 -3.99 15.55
C ALA A 90 3.26 -3.56 16.99
N LEU A 91 2.04 -3.06 17.22
CA LEU A 91 1.59 -2.66 18.56
C LEU A 91 1.58 -3.83 19.54
N ASN A 92 1.15 -5.01 19.09
CA ASN A 92 1.05 -6.21 19.92
C ASN A 92 2.39 -6.98 20.05
N GLY A 93 3.40 -6.64 19.24
CA GLY A 93 4.66 -7.39 19.18
C GLY A 93 4.48 -8.80 18.60
N GLU A 94 3.70 -8.92 17.53
CA GLU A 94 3.36 -10.18 16.86
C GLU A 94 4.12 -10.36 15.55
N LEU A 95 4.20 -11.59 15.06
CA LEU A 95 4.80 -11.96 13.78
C LEU A 95 6.20 -11.35 13.57
N ASN A 96 6.38 -10.56 12.52
CA ASN A 96 7.67 -9.95 12.16
C ASN A 96 8.14 -8.87 13.18
N PHE A 97 7.30 -8.48 14.12
CA PHE A 97 7.59 -7.52 15.19
C PHE A 97 7.84 -8.19 16.55
N ALA A 98 7.67 -9.51 16.66
CA ALA A 98 7.79 -10.25 17.92
C ALA A 98 9.19 -10.13 18.57
N LYS A 99 10.23 -9.95 17.76
CA LYS A 99 11.62 -9.82 18.22
C LYS A 99 12.05 -8.38 18.42
N ASP A 100 11.18 -7.40 18.20
CA ASP A 100 11.51 -5.99 18.41
C ASP A 100 11.67 -5.68 19.89
N PRO A 101 12.74 -4.96 20.29
CA PRO A 101 12.97 -4.63 21.67
C PRO A 101 11.88 -3.70 22.21
N LYS A 102 11.59 -3.79 23.51
CA LYS A 102 10.55 -3.01 24.17
C LYS A 102 10.61 -1.49 23.87
N PRO A 103 11.78 -0.82 23.91
CA PRO A 103 11.85 0.62 23.60
C PRO A 103 11.43 0.97 22.16
N LEU A 104 11.60 0.06 21.22
CA LEU A 104 11.16 0.26 19.85
C LEU A 104 9.64 0.06 19.74
N ARG A 105 9.10 -0.97 20.41
CA ARG A 105 7.65 -1.23 20.43
C ARG A 105 6.85 -0.09 21.07
N GLU A 106 7.38 0.53 22.13
CA GLU A 106 6.75 1.71 22.76
C GLU A 106 6.60 2.87 21.78
N LYS A 107 7.54 3.05 20.86
CA LYS A 107 7.46 4.08 19.81
C LYS A 107 6.35 3.80 18.78
N TYR A 108 5.95 2.55 18.57
CA TYR A 108 4.84 2.23 17.68
C TYR A 108 3.51 2.83 18.16
N GLY A 109 3.31 2.93 19.49
CA GLY A 109 2.16 3.62 20.08
C GLY A 109 2.07 5.12 19.80
N LYS A 110 3.18 5.72 19.33
CA LYS A 110 3.28 7.14 18.95
C LYS A 110 3.13 7.37 17.44
N VAL A 111 2.50 6.44 16.74
CA VAL A 111 2.20 6.57 15.32
C VAL A 111 0.73 6.90 15.13
N ARG A 112 0.43 7.74 14.17
CA ARG A 112 -0.94 8.14 13.79
C ARG A 112 -1.15 7.93 12.29
N ALA A 113 -2.38 7.63 11.90
CA ALA A 113 -2.76 7.56 10.51
C ALA A 113 -3.11 8.96 9.98
N LEU A 114 -2.65 9.30 8.79
CA LEU A 114 -3.26 10.40 8.04
C LEU A 114 -4.52 9.90 7.35
N PHE A 115 -4.44 8.74 6.71
CA PHE A 115 -5.56 8.07 6.03
C PHE A 115 -5.18 6.64 5.63
N GLY A 116 -6.17 5.90 5.19
CA GLY A 116 -6.01 4.63 4.49
C GLY A 116 -6.30 4.76 3.00
N VAL A 117 -5.67 3.91 2.22
CA VAL A 117 -5.97 3.73 0.79
C VAL A 117 -6.11 2.24 0.48
N ALA A 118 -6.81 1.92 -0.60
CA ALA A 118 -6.86 0.55 -1.07
C ALA A 118 -5.44 0.04 -1.34
N SER A 119 -5.13 -1.14 -0.84
CA SER A 119 -3.83 -1.79 -0.99
C SER A 119 -3.84 -2.74 -2.19
N GLY A 120 -2.67 -3.22 -2.56
CA GLY A 120 -2.55 -4.40 -3.38
C GLY A 120 -3.30 -5.59 -2.78
N MET A 121 -3.53 -6.63 -3.58
CA MET A 121 -4.24 -7.83 -3.20
C MET A 121 -3.49 -9.08 -3.60
N ALA A 122 -3.73 -10.18 -2.92
CA ALA A 122 -3.13 -11.47 -3.26
C ALA A 122 -3.95 -12.14 -4.35
N GLN A 123 -3.38 -12.24 -5.53
CA GLN A 123 -3.95 -12.93 -6.68
C GLN A 123 -3.26 -14.29 -6.83
N TYR A 124 -4.00 -15.37 -6.83
CA TYR A 124 -3.50 -16.72 -7.04
C TYR A 124 -3.70 -17.08 -8.51
N VAL A 125 -2.59 -17.18 -9.24
CA VAL A 125 -2.59 -17.26 -10.70
C VAL A 125 -2.15 -18.64 -11.15
N VAL A 126 -2.90 -19.22 -12.09
CA VAL A 126 -2.54 -20.41 -12.83
C VAL A 126 -2.66 -20.18 -14.34
N ARG A 127 -2.04 -21.04 -15.14
CA ARG A 127 -2.26 -21.04 -16.59
C ARG A 127 -3.72 -21.37 -16.92
N GLY A 128 -4.27 -20.76 -17.97
CA GLY A 128 -5.63 -21.00 -18.40
C GLY A 128 -5.90 -22.45 -18.85
N ASP A 129 -4.84 -23.14 -19.35
CA ASP A 129 -4.89 -24.56 -19.76
C ASP A 129 -4.67 -25.54 -18.59
N SER A 130 -4.53 -25.04 -17.35
CA SER A 130 -4.37 -25.87 -16.16
C SER A 130 -5.68 -26.54 -15.72
N ASP A 131 -5.58 -27.72 -15.16
CA ASP A 131 -6.67 -28.44 -14.48
C ASP A 131 -6.99 -27.86 -13.10
N ILE A 132 -6.12 -27.00 -12.55
CA ILE A 132 -6.28 -26.36 -11.24
C ILE A 132 -7.35 -25.28 -11.34
N LYS A 133 -8.41 -25.40 -10.50
CA LYS A 133 -9.56 -24.47 -10.47
C LYS A 133 -9.83 -23.87 -9.10
N SER A 134 -9.20 -24.42 -8.06
CA SER A 134 -9.33 -23.97 -6.67
C SER A 134 -8.00 -24.05 -5.94
N LEU A 135 -7.88 -23.44 -4.76
CA LEU A 135 -6.70 -23.57 -3.90
C LEU A 135 -6.51 -25.00 -3.37
N ALA A 136 -7.60 -25.76 -3.23
CA ALA A 136 -7.52 -27.18 -2.82
C ALA A 136 -6.81 -28.05 -3.86
N ASP A 137 -6.89 -27.69 -5.15
CA ASP A 137 -6.24 -28.44 -6.25
C ASP A 137 -4.72 -28.26 -6.27
N LEU A 138 -4.17 -27.41 -5.39
CA LEU A 138 -2.73 -27.21 -5.25
C LEU A 138 -2.03 -28.35 -4.50
N LYS A 139 -2.77 -29.35 -4.02
CA LYS A 139 -2.17 -30.53 -3.40
C LYS A 139 -1.21 -31.24 -4.36
N GLY A 140 0.05 -31.43 -3.91
CA GLY A 140 1.12 -32.00 -4.71
C GLY A 140 1.71 -31.11 -5.80
N ARG A 141 1.20 -29.88 -5.96
CA ARG A 141 1.63 -28.92 -7.00
C ARG A 141 2.78 -28.03 -6.53
N LYS A 142 3.53 -27.50 -7.48
CA LYS A 142 4.55 -26.47 -7.23
C LYS A 142 3.89 -25.09 -7.21
N PHE A 143 4.00 -24.41 -6.09
CA PHE A 143 3.34 -23.13 -5.87
C PHE A 143 4.32 -22.06 -5.37
N ALA A 144 4.56 -21.03 -6.16
CA ALA A 144 5.35 -19.87 -5.75
C ALA A 144 4.52 -18.94 -4.85
N ILE A 145 5.03 -18.68 -3.65
CA ILE A 145 4.35 -17.88 -2.62
C ILE A 145 5.10 -16.57 -2.29
N GLY A 146 5.85 -16.07 -3.25
CA GLY A 146 6.64 -14.83 -3.13
C GLY A 146 8.02 -15.04 -2.54
N THR A 147 8.73 -13.96 -2.27
CA THR A 147 10.11 -14.01 -1.76
C THR A 147 10.18 -14.43 -0.28
N PRO A 148 11.32 -14.98 0.18
CA PRO A 148 11.49 -15.40 1.57
C PRO A 148 11.22 -14.24 2.55
N GLY A 149 10.46 -14.53 3.62
CA GLY A 149 10.13 -13.55 4.67
C GLY A 149 9.05 -12.53 4.28
N GLY A 150 8.47 -12.62 3.08
CA GLY A 150 7.37 -11.77 2.65
C GLY A 150 6.07 -12.04 3.42
N MET A 151 5.35 -10.98 3.81
CA MET A 151 4.07 -11.12 4.54
C MET A 151 3.00 -11.82 3.70
N ALA A 152 2.93 -11.57 2.39
CA ALA A 152 1.97 -12.24 1.52
C ALA A 152 2.16 -13.76 1.50
N GLY A 153 3.42 -14.23 1.51
CA GLY A 153 3.73 -15.64 1.62
C GLY A 153 3.33 -16.25 2.97
N LEU A 154 3.57 -15.53 4.07
CA LEU A 154 3.15 -15.97 5.41
C LEU A 154 1.62 -16.11 5.50
N VAL A 155 0.89 -15.07 5.06
CA VAL A 155 -0.58 -15.08 5.04
C VAL A 155 -1.10 -16.22 4.15
N THR A 156 -0.52 -16.40 2.96
CA THR A 156 -0.88 -17.49 2.04
C THR A 156 -0.68 -18.87 2.68
N ARG A 157 0.43 -19.11 3.35
CA ARG A 157 0.67 -20.40 4.05
C ARG A 157 -0.38 -20.63 5.14
N THR A 158 -0.74 -19.60 5.89
CA THR A 158 -1.79 -19.70 6.92
C THR A 158 -3.15 -19.99 6.30
N LEU A 159 -3.49 -19.35 5.17
CA LEU A 159 -4.72 -19.60 4.43
C LEU A 159 -4.76 -21.03 3.85
N MET A 160 -3.65 -21.54 3.33
CA MET A 160 -3.58 -22.90 2.76
C MET A 160 -3.86 -23.98 3.81
N ASN A 161 -3.57 -23.73 5.10
CA ASN A 161 -3.93 -24.65 6.18
C ASN A 161 -5.44 -24.85 6.30
N GLU A 162 -6.26 -23.87 5.88
CA GLU A 162 -7.73 -23.99 5.89
C GLU A 162 -8.24 -24.98 4.81
N TYR A 163 -7.40 -25.28 3.82
CA TYR A 163 -7.65 -26.33 2.82
C TYR A 163 -7.01 -27.68 3.20
N GLY A 164 -6.47 -27.79 4.43
CA GLY A 164 -5.73 -28.97 4.85
C GLY A 164 -4.38 -29.15 4.15
N LEU A 165 -3.82 -28.07 3.61
CA LEU A 165 -2.57 -28.08 2.85
C LEU A 165 -1.48 -27.30 3.59
N SER A 166 -0.47 -28.00 4.11
CA SER A 166 0.67 -27.40 4.81
C SER A 166 1.93 -27.47 3.96
N ALA A 167 2.61 -26.34 3.81
CA ALA A 167 3.92 -26.29 3.16
C ALA A 167 4.99 -27.06 3.96
N ASP A 168 4.87 -27.09 5.27
CA ASP A 168 5.83 -27.78 6.16
C ASP A 168 5.69 -29.32 6.02
N ASN A 169 4.47 -29.82 5.80
CA ASN A 169 4.20 -31.21 5.50
C ASN A 169 4.46 -31.60 4.05
N LYS A 170 4.81 -30.61 3.19
CA LYS A 170 4.96 -30.76 1.75
C LYS A 170 3.68 -31.23 1.04
N ASP A 171 2.50 -30.87 1.58
CA ASP A 171 1.22 -31.11 0.91
C ASP A 171 1.15 -30.36 -0.44
N TYR A 172 1.93 -29.29 -0.59
CA TYR A 172 2.32 -28.64 -1.84
C TYR A 172 3.80 -28.22 -1.78
N LEU A 173 4.43 -28.03 -2.93
CA LEU A 173 5.85 -27.66 -3.01
C LEU A 173 6.00 -26.15 -3.09
N ALA A 174 6.13 -25.50 -1.92
CA ALA A 174 6.30 -24.05 -1.83
C ALA A 174 7.62 -23.61 -2.45
N GLN A 175 7.54 -22.63 -3.39
CA GLN A 175 8.68 -21.97 -4.02
C GLN A 175 8.76 -20.51 -3.51
N TYR A 176 9.96 -20.04 -3.24
CA TYR A 176 10.21 -18.69 -2.73
C TYR A 176 10.98 -17.87 -3.77
N ILE A 177 10.29 -17.45 -4.81
CA ILE A 177 10.82 -16.70 -5.94
C ILE A 177 10.00 -15.44 -6.19
N ASP A 178 10.58 -14.46 -6.90
CA ASP A 178 9.86 -13.26 -7.27
C ASP A 178 8.81 -13.52 -8.37
N TYR A 179 7.90 -12.56 -8.56
CA TYR A 179 6.75 -12.75 -9.44
C TYR A 179 7.13 -12.90 -10.91
N SER A 180 8.18 -12.23 -11.38
CA SER A 180 8.62 -12.32 -12.78
C SER A 180 9.25 -13.68 -13.05
N ALA A 181 10.13 -14.16 -12.16
CA ALA A 181 10.70 -15.49 -12.25
C ALA A 181 9.63 -16.59 -12.16
N ALA A 182 8.62 -16.41 -11.28
CA ALA A 182 7.50 -17.33 -11.20
C ALA A 182 6.70 -17.41 -12.51
N MET A 183 6.47 -16.28 -13.19
CA MET A 183 5.82 -16.28 -14.51
C MET A 183 6.65 -17.00 -15.57
N ASP A 184 7.98 -16.86 -15.55
CA ASP A 184 8.87 -17.55 -16.49
C ASP A 184 8.87 -19.07 -16.25
N GLU A 185 8.89 -19.53 -14.99
CA GLU A 185 8.76 -20.94 -14.64
C GLU A 185 7.37 -21.49 -15.01
N MET A 186 6.29 -20.73 -14.83
CA MET A 186 4.95 -21.12 -15.28
C MET A 186 4.88 -21.24 -16.83
N ARG A 187 5.54 -20.33 -17.56
CA ARG A 187 5.63 -20.41 -19.03
C ARG A 187 6.26 -21.73 -19.47
N SER A 188 7.32 -22.13 -18.79
CA SER A 188 8.06 -23.38 -19.06
C SER A 188 7.41 -24.64 -18.44
N LYS A 189 6.24 -24.51 -17.77
CA LYS A 189 5.55 -25.58 -17.03
C LYS A 189 6.39 -26.21 -15.91
N LEU A 190 7.36 -25.48 -15.38
CA LEU A 190 8.17 -25.89 -14.22
C LEU A 190 7.48 -25.51 -12.91
N LEU A 191 6.50 -24.60 -12.94
CA LEU A 191 5.68 -24.14 -11.84
C LEU A 191 4.20 -24.25 -12.21
N ASP A 192 3.36 -24.68 -11.28
CA ASP A 192 1.93 -24.88 -11.50
C ASP A 192 1.10 -23.62 -11.19
N ALA A 193 1.46 -22.91 -10.13
CA ALA A 193 0.74 -21.73 -9.64
C ALA A 193 1.68 -20.70 -9.01
N THR A 194 1.24 -19.45 -8.98
CA THR A 194 1.94 -18.38 -8.25
C THR A 194 0.98 -17.48 -7.50
N LEU A 195 1.40 -17.02 -6.32
CA LEU A 195 0.88 -15.83 -5.66
C LEU A 195 1.49 -14.62 -6.33
N VAL A 196 0.67 -13.60 -6.59
CA VAL A 196 1.12 -12.27 -6.98
C VAL A 196 0.46 -11.24 -6.05
N TRP A 197 1.25 -10.34 -5.49
CA TRP A 197 0.74 -9.24 -4.66
C TRP A 197 0.81 -7.92 -5.42
N GLY A 198 -0.32 -7.27 -5.57
CA GLY A 198 -0.45 -5.96 -6.22
C GLY A 198 -1.87 -5.70 -6.72
N ASN A 199 -2.09 -4.51 -7.27
CA ASN A 199 -3.37 -4.16 -7.86
C ASN A 199 -3.55 -4.82 -9.24
N SER A 200 -4.78 -4.86 -9.73
CA SER A 200 -5.12 -5.35 -11.07
C SER A 200 -5.28 -4.17 -12.04
N PRO A 201 -4.65 -4.21 -13.24
CA PRO A 201 -3.79 -5.30 -13.74
C PRO A 201 -2.40 -5.31 -13.08
N HIS A 202 -1.97 -6.49 -12.58
CA HIS A 202 -0.60 -6.65 -12.13
C HIS A 202 0.33 -6.84 -13.33
N VAL A 203 1.43 -6.09 -13.40
CA VAL A 203 2.32 -6.03 -14.59
C VAL A 203 2.82 -7.42 -15.00
N ALA A 204 3.27 -8.26 -14.07
CA ALA A 204 3.77 -9.60 -14.39
C ALA A 204 2.65 -10.50 -14.95
N VAL A 205 1.44 -10.44 -14.36
CA VAL A 205 0.27 -11.20 -14.85
C VAL A 205 -0.16 -10.69 -16.21
N PHE A 206 -0.23 -9.37 -16.40
CA PHE A 206 -0.61 -8.75 -17.66
C PHE A 206 0.34 -9.16 -18.80
N ASN A 207 1.65 -9.04 -18.59
CA ASN A 207 2.64 -9.42 -19.61
C ASN A 207 2.59 -10.91 -19.94
N PHE A 208 2.41 -11.77 -18.94
CA PHE A 208 2.28 -13.22 -19.12
C PHE A 208 1.00 -13.57 -19.88
N SER A 209 -0.12 -12.97 -19.51
CA SER A 209 -1.44 -13.26 -20.10
C SER A 209 -1.59 -12.86 -21.57
N ARG A 210 -0.72 -11.98 -22.06
CA ARG A 210 -0.65 -11.63 -23.50
C ARG A 210 -0.19 -12.80 -24.38
N GLN A 211 0.50 -13.78 -23.81
CA GLN A 211 1.04 -14.94 -24.52
C GLN A 211 0.32 -16.24 -24.12
N ILE A 212 0.00 -16.37 -22.85
CA ILE A 212 -0.60 -17.57 -22.26
C ILE A 212 -1.77 -17.13 -21.38
N PRO A 213 -3.01 -17.47 -21.73
CA PRO A 213 -4.16 -17.13 -20.90
C PRO A 213 -4.00 -17.62 -19.46
N VAL A 214 -4.59 -16.88 -18.52
CA VAL A 214 -4.51 -17.17 -17.09
C VAL A 214 -5.90 -17.35 -16.47
N ARG A 215 -5.92 -18.01 -15.32
CA ARG A 215 -7.08 -18.06 -14.40
C ARG A 215 -6.63 -17.55 -13.04
N LEU A 216 -7.49 -16.76 -12.38
CA LEU A 216 -7.35 -16.40 -10.97
C LEU A 216 -8.15 -17.37 -10.12
N LEU A 217 -7.46 -18.09 -9.22
CA LEU A 217 -8.12 -19.06 -8.33
C LEU A 217 -8.91 -18.31 -7.24
N PRO A 218 -10.18 -18.68 -7.02
CA PRO A 218 -10.97 -18.10 -5.95
C PRO A 218 -10.54 -18.65 -4.59
N ILE A 219 -10.72 -17.83 -3.56
CA ILE A 219 -10.62 -18.21 -2.16
C ILE A 219 -12.04 -18.59 -1.69
N ASP A 220 -12.19 -19.76 -1.11
CA ASP A 220 -13.45 -20.16 -0.48
C ASP A 220 -13.78 -19.24 0.70
N LYS A 221 -15.01 -18.72 0.75
CA LYS A 221 -15.41 -17.75 1.77
C LYS A 221 -15.40 -18.34 3.18
N ALA A 222 -15.78 -19.59 3.35
CA ALA A 222 -15.77 -20.23 4.65
C ALA A 222 -14.32 -20.48 5.13
N ALA A 223 -13.43 -20.90 4.22
CA ALA A 223 -12.00 -21.02 4.50
C ALA A 223 -11.40 -19.66 4.87
N PHE A 224 -11.79 -18.59 4.19
CA PHE A 224 -11.30 -17.25 4.53
C PHE A 224 -11.80 -16.74 5.89
N GLU A 225 -13.07 -16.94 6.22
CA GLU A 225 -13.58 -16.58 7.55
C GLU A 225 -12.91 -17.40 8.67
N SER A 226 -12.66 -18.70 8.44
CA SER A 226 -11.88 -19.53 9.38
C SER A 226 -10.44 -19.02 9.53
N PHE A 227 -9.78 -18.70 8.41
CA PHE A 227 -8.46 -18.07 8.40
C PHE A 227 -8.41 -16.80 9.26
N LYS A 228 -9.39 -15.89 9.13
CA LYS A 228 -9.46 -14.65 9.92
C LYS A 228 -9.47 -14.90 11.42
N THR A 229 -10.06 -16.00 11.89
CA THR A 229 -10.07 -16.33 13.32
C THR A 229 -8.73 -16.83 13.85
N LYS A 230 -7.88 -17.36 12.97
CA LYS A 230 -6.57 -17.97 13.31
C LYS A 230 -5.39 -17.06 13.04
N MET A 231 -5.55 -16.14 12.09
CA MET A 231 -4.50 -15.19 11.74
C MET A 231 -4.44 -14.05 12.76
N PRO A 232 -3.29 -13.71 13.34
CA PRO A 232 -3.14 -12.50 14.13
C PRO A 232 -3.66 -11.30 13.37
N GLN A 233 -4.54 -10.50 14.00
CA GLN A 233 -5.17 -9.33 13.40
C GLN A 233 -6.04 -9.64 12.16
N GLY A 234 -6.61 -10.84 12.11
CA GLY A 234 -7.42 -11.34 10.98
C GLY A 234 -8.61 -10.45 10.64
N GLN A 235 -9.15 -9.70 11.61
CA GLN A 235 -10.26 -8.76 11.40
C GLN A 235 -9.95 -7.65 10.39
N TYR A 236 -8.69 -7.37 10.11
CA TYR A 236 -8.28 -6.36 9.13
C TYR A 236 -8.12 -6.90 7.70
N TYR A 237 -8.28 -8.20 7.48
CA TYR A 237 -8.25 -8.80 6.15
C TYR A 237 -9.67 -8.91 5.59
N PHE A 238 -9.83 -8.66 4.29
CA PHE A 238 -11.09 -8.82 3.58
C PHE A 238 -10.88 -9.31 2.16
N LEU A 239 -11.95 -9.76 1.50
CA LEU A 239 -11.92 -10.19 0.11
C LEU A 239 -12.42 -9.07 -0.81
N ASN A 240 -11.68 -8.83 -1.89
CA ASN A 240 -12.19 -8.14 -3.07
C ASN A 240 -12.70 -9.19 -4.06
N GLU A 241 -13.91 -8.99 -4.58
CA GLU A 241 -14.53 -9.89 -5.54
C GLU A 241 -14.44 -9.31 -6.96
N PHE A 242 -14.27 -10.19 -7.93
CA PHE A 242 -14.18 -9.86 -9.34
C PHE A 242 -15.13 -10.75 -10.13
N SER A 243 -15.99 -10.14 -10.94
CA SER A 243 -16.73 -10.91 -11.95
C SER A 243 -15.78 -11.32 -13.10
N PRO A 244 -16.16 -12.37 -13.85
CA PRO A 244 -15.43 -12.74 -15.07
C PRO A 244 -15.29 -11.57 -16.04
N GLU A 245 -16.34 -10.78 -16.21
CA GLU A 245 -16.40 -9.60 -17.10
C GLU A 245 -15.40 -8.53 -16.64
N THR A 246 -15.31 -8.27 -15.33
CA THR A 246 -14.35 -7.32 -14.75
C THR A 246 -12.92 -7.76 -15.03
N LEU A 247 -12.61 -9.04 -14.82
CA LEU A 247 -11.27 -9.56 -15.07
C LEU A 247 -10.89 -9.53 -16.56
N LYS A 248 -11.83 -9.88 -17.44
CA LYS A 248 -11.65 -9.79 -18.88
C LYS A 248 -11.48 -8.35 -19.35
N ALA A 249 -12.23 -7.40 -18.80
CA ALA A 249 -12.03 -5.97 -19.09
C ALA A 249 -10.65 -5.45 -18.64
N ILE A 250 -10.14 -5.94 -17.51
CA ILE A 250 -8.81 -5.55 -16.96
C ILE A 250 -7.66 -6.15 -17.79
N TYR A 251 -7.70 -7.45 -18.07
CA TYR A 251 -6.58 -8.17 -18.68
C TYR A 251 -6.72 -8.41 -20.19
N GLY A 252 -7.95 -8.38 -20.69
CA GLY A 252 -8.32 -8.67 -22.09
C GLY A 252 -9.13 -9.98 -22.21
N GLU A 253 -10.10 -10.00 -23.13
CA GLU A 253 -11.04 -11.11 -23.33
C GLU A 253 -10.35 -12.47 -23.50
N ASN A 254 -9.30 -12.51 -24.33
CA ASN A 254 -8.56 -13.72 -24.63
C ASN A 254 -7.43 -14.02 -23.63
N ALA A 255 -7.16 -13.11 -22.72
CA ALA A 255 -6.10 -13.23 -21.71
C ALA A 255 -6.58 -13.95 -20.44
N MET A 256 -7.91 -14.06 -20.23
CA MET A 256 -8.52 -14.63 -19.04
C MET A 256 -9.42 -15.81 -19.39
N VAL A 257 -9.12 -16.97 -18.80
CA VAL A 257 -10.01 -18.14 -18.81
C VAL A 257 -10.74 -18.15 -17.46
N GLN A 258 -11.76 -17.30 -17.36
CA GLN A 258 -12.50 -17.10 -16.12
C GLN A 258 -14.00 -17.30 -16.39
N ASP A 259 -14.56 -18.42 -15.91
CA ASP A 259 -15.94 -18.81 -16.13
C ASP A 259 -16.83 -18.53 -14.91
N ALA A 260 -16.21 -18.27 -13.75
CA ALA A 260 -16.88 -17.99 -12.48
C ALA A 260 -16.21 -16.82 -11.77
N PRO A 261 -16.92 -16.11 -10.86
CA PRO A 261 -16.33 -15.06 -10.05
C PRO A 261 -15.07 -15.54 -9.32
N SER A 262 -14.08 -14.66 -9.19
CA SER A 262 -12.88 -14.86 -8.37
C SER A 262 -12.81 -13.78 -7.29
N ASN A 263 -11.88 -13.94 -6.38
CA ASN A 263 -11.62 -12.96 -5.34
C ASN A 263 -10.13 -12.99 -4.95
N ALA A 264 -9.73 -11.95 -4.23
CA ALA A 264 -8.38 -11.85 -3.69
C ALA A 264 -8.45 -11.24 -2.29
N TRP A 265 -7.65 -11.74 -1.35
CA TRP A 265 -7.57 -11.11 -0.04
C TRP A 265 -6.69 -9.86 -0.09
N THR A 266 -7.08 -8.88 0.71
CA THR A 266 -6.40 -7.59 0.84
C THR A 266 -6.58 -7.03 2.25
N PHE A 267 -6.01 -5.86 2.48
CA PHE A 267 -6.18 -5.04 3.68
C PHE A 267 -6.04 -3.56 3.31
N GLN A 268 -6.39 -2.66 4.21
CA GLN A 268 -6.18 -1.23 4.02
C GLN A 268 -4.69 -0.88 4.21
N MET A 269 -4.10 -0.16 3.27
CA MET A 269 -2.78 0.46 3.43
C MET A 269 -2.94 1.82 4.10
N MET A 270 -2.34 2.00 5.26
CA MET A 270 -2.34 3.28 5.97
C MET A 270 -1.11 4.10 5.60
N ILE A 271 -1.33 5.38 5.39
CA ILE A 271 -0.30 6.40 5.36
C ILE A 271 -0.15 6.92 6.78
N ILE A 272 1.04 6.79 7.32
CA ILE A 272 1.32 6.98 8.75
C ILE A 272 2.42 8.00 8.98
N VAL A 273 2.31 8.69 10.11
CA VAL A 273 3.26 9.68 10.61
C VAL A 273 3.49 9.47 12.11
N ARG A 274 4.49 10.09 12.69
CA ARG A 274 4.64 10.18 14.14
C ARG A 274 3.61 11.15 14.72
N ASP A 275 3.26 10.99 16.00
CA ASP A 275 2.29 11.84 16.71
C ASP A 275 2.81 13.27 16.95
N ASP A 276 4.11 13.51 16.80
CA ASP A 276 4.76 14.81 16.92
C ASP A 276 4.75 15.65 15.63
N MET A 277 4.17 15.15 14.53
CA MET A 277 3.99 15.95 13.31
C MET A 277 3.08 17.15 13.60
N PRO A 278 3.44 18.38 13.19
CA PRO A 278 2.59 19.55 13.40
C PRO A 278 1.19 19.36 12.78
N GLU A 279 0.14 19.75 13.51
CA GLU A 279 -1.25 19.55 13.06
C GLU A 279 -1.55 20.25 11.71
N ASP A 280 -1.01 21.45 11.49
CA ASP A 280 -1.23 22.17 10.22
C ASP A 280 -0.53 21.48 9.05
N VAL A 281 0.64 20.87 9.28
CA VAL A 281 1.34 20.06 8.27
C VAL A 281 0.53 18.80 7.93
N ALA A 282 0.07 18.06 8.93
CA ALA A 282 -0.74 16.87 8.73
C ALA A 282 -2.10 17.19 8.05
N TYR A 283 -2.71 18.32 8.38
CA TYR A 283 -3.92 18.82 7.72
C TYR A 283 -3.66 19.12 6.23
N GLU A 284 -2.63 19.91 5.92
CA GLU A 284 -2.32 20.30 4.54
C GLU A 284 -1.94 19.09 3.68
N LEU A 285 -1.15 18.15 4.23
CA LEU A 285 -0.84 16.90 3.59
C LEU A 285 -2.11 16.11 3.23
N THR A 286 -3.00 15.92 4.20
CA THR A 286 -4.24 15.16 4.01
C THR A 286 -5.17 15.84 3.00
N LYS A 287 -5.36 17.14 3.14
CA LYS A 287 -6.20 17.96 2.25
C LYS A 287 -5.69 17.91 0.82
N THR A 288 -4.40 18.21 0.63
CA THR A 288 -3.83 18.25 -0.72
C THR A 288 -3.91 16.90 -1.42
N PHE A 289 -3.67 15.80 -0.70
CA PHE A 289 -3.81 14.46 -1.26
C PHE A 289 -5.22 14.22 -1.82
N TRP A 290 -6.24 14.46 -1.01
CA TRP A 290 -7.61 14.13 -1.38
C TRP A 290 -8.23 15.12 -2.37
N GLU A 291 -7.93 16.41 -2.26
CA GLU A 291 -8.43 17.41 -3.17
C GLU A 291 -7.74 17.42 -4.54
N ASN A 292 -6.60 16.71 -4.64
CA ASN A 292 -5.86 16.53 -5.90
C ASN A 292 -5.65 15.04 -6.24
N LEU A 293 -6.60 14.19 -5.86
CA LEU A 293 -6.50 12.74 -6.05
C LEU A 293 -6.27 12.34 -7.52
N ASP A 294 -6.85 13.08 -8.46
CA ASP A 294 -6.64 12.81 -9.89
C ASP A 294 -5.16 12.99 -10.28
N THR A 295 -4.50 14.04 -9.78
CA THR A 295 -3.05 14.22 -9.99
C THR A 295 -2.22 13.09 -9.36
N VAL A 296 -2.64 12.58 -8.18
CA VAL A 296 -1.99 11.42 -7.58
C VAL A 296 -2.13 10.19 -8.48
N LYS A 297 -3.31 9.95 -9.04
CA LYS A 297 -3.62 8.81 -9.90
C LYS A 297 -2.89 8.83 -11.25
N GLU A 298 -2.50 9.99 -11.75
CA GLU A 298 -1.72 10.12 -13.00
C GLU A 298 -0.40 9.34 -12.97
N THR A 299 0.15 9.05 -11.79
CA THR A 299 1.42 8.31 -11.64
C THR A 299 1.29 6.82 -11.90
N GLY A 300 0.08 6.25 -11.95
CA GLY A 300 -0.10 4.84 -12.28
C GLY A 300 -1.56 4.38 -12.26
N ALA A 301 -1.95 3.61 -13.28
CA ALA A 301 -3.31 3.06 -13.40
C ALA A 301 -3.74 2.20 -12.20
N ALA A 302 -2.78 1.58 -11.50
CA ALA A 302 -3.02 0.82 -10.28
C ALA A 302 -3.63 1.67 -9.14
N LEU A 303 -3.49 3.00 -9.20
CA LEU A 303 -4.03 3.92 -8.20
C LEU A 303 -5.50 4.31 -8.44
N ASN A 304 -6.11 3.92 -9.57
CA ASN A 304 -7.50 4.26 -9.91
C ASN A 304 -8.52 3.74 -8.90
N ILE A 305 -8.18 2.71 -8.14
CA ILE A 305 -9.03 2.13 -7.08
C ILE A 305 -9.07 2.96 -5.79
N ILE A 306 -8.21 3.99 -5.65
CA ILE A 306 -8.17 4.83 -4.44
C ILE A 306 -9.39 5.75 -4.45
N GLU A 307 -10.18 5.71 -3.37
CA GLU A 307 -11.35 6.55 -3.19
C GLU A 307 -11.37 7.17 -1.79
N GLN A 308 -11.72 8.46 -1.71
CA GLN A 308 -11.74 9.19 -0.43
C GLN A 308 -12.74 8.60 0.57
N LYS A 309 -13.86 8.04 0.10
CA LYS A 309 -14.87 7.41 0.97
C LYS A 309 -14.30 6.27 1.84
N ASP A 310 -13.16 5.70 1.42
CA ASP A 310 -12.50 4.59 2.10
C ASP A 310 -11.37 5.03 3.03
N ALA A 311 -11.08 6.34 3.10
CA ALA A 311 -9.95 6.90 3.83
C ALA A 311 -9.88 6.51 5.31
N LEU A 312 -11.01 6.30 5.95
CA LEU A 312 -11.12 5.99 7.38
C LEU A 312 -11.50 4.53 7.67
N LYS A 313 -11.65 3.70 6.62
CA LYS A 313 -12.01 2.29 6.79
C LYS A 313 -10.86 1.48 7.37
N ALA A 314 -11.17 0.58 8.29
CA ALA A 314 -10.29 -0.44 8.82
C ALA A 314 -8.91 0.08 9.26
N LEU A 315 -8.82 1.30 9.75
CA LEU A 315 -7.61 1.83 10.39
C LEU A 315 -7.42 1.11 11.73
N SER A 316 -6.19 0.68 12.01
CA SER A 316 -5.85 0.00 13.26
C SER A 316 -5.23 0.92 14.31
N ILE A 317 -5.11 2.20 14.01
CA ILE A 317 -4.64 3.27 14.91
C ILE A 317 -5.48 4.53 14.73
N GLU A 318 -5.35 5.43 15.69
CA GLU A 318 -6.01 6.74 15.67
C GLU A 318 -5.53 7.61 14.50
N VAL A 319 -6.45 8.42 13.99
CA VAL A 319 -6.16 9.43 12.98
C VAL A 319 -5.41 10.60 13.65
N HIS A 320 -4.42 11.15 12.94
CA HIS A 320 -3.69 12.34 13.41
C HIS A 320 -4.64 13.54 13.57
N PRO A 321 -4.52 14.38 14.62
CA PRO A 321 -5.44 15.50 14.85
C PRO A 321 -5.61 16.43 13.66
N GLY A 322 -4.52 16.75 12.95
CA GLY A 322 -4.57 17.57 11.74
C GLY A 322 -5.37 16.91 10.59
N ALA A 323 -5.19 15.62 10.37
CA ALA A 323 -5.98 14.86 9.40
C ALA A 323 -7.46 14.77 9.83
N ALA A 324 -7.73 14.52 11.11
CA ALA A 324 -9.08 14.49 11.66
C ALA A 324 -9.81 15.83 11.46
N ARG A 325 -9.13 16.98 11.58
CA ARG A 325 -9.69 18.30 11.28
C ARG A 325 -10.24 18.36 9.84
N TYR A 326 -9.45 17.90 8.86
CA TYR A 326 -9.89 17.84 7.47
C TYR A 326 -11.13 16.97 7.29
N TYR A 327 -11.15 15.76 7.89
CA TYR A 327 -12.30 14.85 7.74
C TYR A 327 -13.56 15.38 8.43
N LYS A 328 -13.44 16.08 9.55
CA LYS A 328 -14.57 16.78 10.18
C LYS A 328 -15.16 17.89 9.28
N GLU A 329 -14.30 18.66 8.62
CA GLU A 329 -14.72 19.68 7.65
C GLU A 329 -15.47 19.06 6.45
N LYS A 330 -15.11 17.83 6.06
CA LYS A 330 -15.78 17.09 4.99
C LYS A 330 -16.99 16.27 5.44
N GLY A 331 -17.33 16.29 6.72
CA GLY A 331 -18.45 15.50 7.28
C GLY A 331 -18.21 13.99 7.26
N MET A 332 -16.95 13.56 7.30
CA MET A 332 -16.56 12.14 7.28
C MET A 332 -16.27 11.59 8.69
N MET A 333 -16.16 12.46 9.71
CA MET A 333 -15.97 12.14 11.12
C MET A 333 -16.95 12.93 11.99
#